data_fd6b1541da1506cdc36ccae0df69a24a
#
_entry.id   fd6b1541da1506cdc36ccae0df69a24a
#
_cell.length_a   1.000
_cell.length_b   1.000
_cell.length_c   1.000
_cell.angle_alpha   90.00
_cell.angle_beta   90.00
_cell.angle_gamma   90.00
#
_symmetry.space_group_name_H-M   'P 1'
#
loop_
_entity.id
_entity.type
_entity.pdbx_description
1 polymer ?
#
loop_
_entity_poly.entity_id
_entity_poly.type
_entity_poly.pdbx_seq_one_letter_code
_entity_poly.pdbx_strand_id
1 'polypeptide(L)'
;MHPTHRKLMKRIILFLSLLFCIACPAIAGQDIDLVANVKNSTCKSGISNQGNIDLGVVGVGYFSGNVTPESYQPGGKEFTITVSDCALQGTGDVLNQLHIDFRALSGVMAAGSRQIFANEISSGASNVGVVIFSTQDSANTFNVLNASGGSRSVYPVMSDDMNGSSWKFSTRMQKIDPALSVTSGQLMSHVLVDIYYE
;
A
#
# COMPACT_ATOMS: atom_id res chain seq x y z
N MET A 1 -33.99 -57.78 -8.53
CA MET A 1 -33.27 -56.53 -8.17
C MET A 1 -34.30 -55.47 -7.83
N HIS A 2 -34.37 -55.09 -6.55
CA HIS A 2 -35.42 -54.24 -6.00
C HIS A 2 -35.32 -52.79 -6.53
N PRO A 3 -36.43 -52.17 -6.99
CA PRO A 3 -36.43 -50.81 -7.55
C PRO A 3 -36.10 -49.69 -6.53
N THR A 4 -36.11 -49.99 -5.27
CA THR A 4 -35.80 -49.06 -4.17
C THR A 4 -34.34 -48.63 -4.11
N HIS A 5 -33.39 -49.52 -4.43
CA HIS A 5 -31.96 -49.21 -4.43
C HIS A 5 -31.55 -48.19 -5.52
N ARG A 6 -32.23 -48.21 -6.67
CA ARG A 6 -31.94 -47.33 -7.80
C ARG A 6 -32.38 -45.88 -7.56
N LYS A 7 -33.47 -45.69 -6.77
CA LYS A 7 -33.94 -44.36 -6.37
C LYS A 7 -33.08 -43.73 -5.25
N LEU A 8 -32.56 -44.55 -4.34
CA LEU A 8 -31.71 -44.09 -3.28
C LEU A 8 -30.34 -43.65 -3.83
N MET A 9 -29.75 -44.41 -4.74
CA MET A 9 -28.47 -44.07 -5.37
C MET A 9 -28.57 -42.78 -6.22
N LYS A 10 -29.66 -42.54 -6.93
CA LYS A 10 -29.87 -41.27 -7.68
C LYS A 10 -30.01 -40.06 -6.76
N ARG A 11 -30.63 -40.22 -5.59
CA ARG A 11 -30.75 -39.12 -4.61
C ARG A 11 -29.40 -38.80 -3.92
N ILE A 12 -28.57 -39.80 -3.65
CA ILE A 12 -27.23 -39.61 -3.09
C ILE A 12 -26.29 -38.91 -4.10
N ILE A 13 -26.35 -39.27 -5.38
CA ILE A 13 -25.58 -38.63 -6.43
C ILE A 13 -26.01 -37.17 -6.65
N LEU A 14 -27.33 -36.88 -6.54
CA LEU A 14 -27.85 -35.53 -6.67
C LEU A 14 -27.45 -34.63 -5.49
N PHE A 15 -27.38 -35.19 -4.26
CA PHE A 15 -26.89 -34.47 -3.08
C PHE A 15 -25.37 -34.25 -3.13
N LEU A 16 -24.59 -35.19 -3.64
CA LEU A 16 -23.14 -35.07 -3.76
C LEU A 16 -22.75 -34.05 -4.84
N SER A 17 -23.54 -33.87 -5.90
CA SER A 17 -23.27 -32.85 -6.92
C SER A 17 -23.61 -31.43 -6.47
N LEU A 18 -24.53 -31.28 -5.51
CA LEU A 18 -24.91 -29.97 -4.95
C LEU A 18 -23.89 -29.44 -3.95
N LEU A 19 -23.08 -30.33 -3.33
CA LEU A 19 -22.05 -29.94 -2.37
C LEU A 19 -20.76 -29.45 -3.03
N PHE A 20 -20.60 -29.63 -4.35
CA PHE A 20 -19.37 -29.27 -5.07
C PHE A 20 -19.37 -27.84 -5.64
N CYS A 21 -20.50 -27.11 -5.53
CA CYS A 21 -20.64 -25.76 -6.08
C CYS A 21 -20.34 -24.61 -5.11
N ILE A 22 -19.81 -24.85 -3.89
CA ILE A 22 -19.63 -23.78 -2.87
C ILE A 22 -18.16 -23.39 -2.68
N ALA A 23 -17.25 -23.81 -3.55
CA ALA A 23 -15.89 -23.29 -3.55
C ALA A 23 -15.78 -22.16 -4.60
N CYS A 24 -16.49 -21.04 -4.39
CA CYS A 24 -16.11 -19.79 -5.03
C CYS A 24 -14.76 -19.35 -4.43
N PRO A 25 -13.67 -19.26 -5.22
CA PRO A 25 -12.49 -18.58 -4.75
C PRO A 25 -12.89 -17.12 -4.49
N ALA A 26 -12.80 -16.68 -3.23
CA ALA A 26 -12.87 -15.27 -2.90
C ALA A 26 -11.62 -14.62 -3.49
N ILE A 27 -11.77 -13.97 -4.64
CA ILE A 27 -10.74 -13.12 -5.23
C ILE A 27 -10.74 -11.85 -4.38
N ALA A 28 -9.81 -11.76 -3.45
CA ALA A 28 -9.57 -10.53 -2.69
C ALA A 28 -8.73 -9.60 -3.58
N GLY A 29 -9.36 -8.62 -4.20
CA GLY A 29 -8.66 -7.48 -4.80
C GLY A 29 -8.11 -6.60 -3.68
N GLN A 30 -6.92 -6.04 -3.88
CA GLN A 30 -6.26 -5.19 -2.89
C GLN A 30 -5.75 -3.94 -3.60
N ASP A 31 -6.31 -2.80 -3.23
CA ASP A 31 -6.00 -1.50 -3.82
C ASP A 31 -5.48 -0.51 -2.78
N ILE A 32 -4.56 0.35 -3.18
CA ILE A 32 -4.20 1.58 -2.46
C ILE A 32 -4.57 2.75 -3.34
N ASP A 33 -5.38 3.66 -2.81
CA ASP A 33 -5.57 4.98 -3.39
C ASP A 33 -4.61 5.97 -2.74
N LEU A 34 -3.78 6.61 -3.56
CA LEU A 34 -2.91 7.71 -3.16
C LEU A 34 -3.53 9.02 -3.65
N VAL A 35 -3.95 9.85 -2.71
CA VAL A 35 -4.43 11.21 -2.99
C VAL A 35 -3.32 12.19 -2.67
N ALA A 36 -2.90 13.00 -3.66
CA ALA A 36 -1.92 14.04 -3.45
C ALA A 36 -2.60 15.38 -3.18
N ASN A 37 -2.15 16.10 -2.16
CA ASN A 37 -2.53 17.47 -1.87
C ASN A 37 -1.26 18.32 -1.73
N VAL A 38 -1.22 19.47 -2.40
CA VAL A 38 -0.07 20.37 -2.39
C VAL A 38 -0.34 21.51 -1.41
N LYS A 39 0.42 21.59 -0.33
CA LYS A 39 0.37 22.68 0.66
C LYS A 39 1.55 23.63 0.46
N ASN A 40 1.27 24.91 0.33
CA ASN A 40 2.26 26.00 0.25
C ASN A 40 3.32 25.87 -0.85
N SER A 41 3.22 24.89 -1.73
CA SER A 41 4.07 24.80 -2.90
C SER A 41 3.30 25.22 -4.14
N THR A 42 4.00 25.85 -5.03
CA THR A 42 3.49 26.21 -6.34
C THR A 42 3.81 25.14 -7.39
N CYS A 43 4.23 23.95 -6.95
CA CYS A 43 4.46 22.80 -7.83
C CYS A 43 3.18 22.03 -8.12
N LYS A 44 3.09 21.47 -9.32
CA LYS A 44 2.17 20.38 -9.62
C LYS A 44 2.83 19.04 -9.34
N SER A 45 2.03 18.07 -8.96
CA SER A 45 2.51 16.71 -8.76
C SER A 45 1.63 15.70 -9.49
N GLY A 46 2.22 14.63 -9.93
CA GLY A 46 1.53 13.48 -10.50
C GLY A 46 2.00 12.18 -9.84
N ILE A 47 1.08 11.25 -9.64
CA ILE A 47 1.40 9.91 -9.13
C ILE A 47 1.15 8.92 -10.27
N SER A 48 2.08 7.99 -10.48
CA SER A 48 1.92 6.94 -11.51
C SER A 48 0.61 6.17 -11.28
N ASN A 49 0.01 5.69 -12.36
CA ASN A 49 -1.30 5.00 -12.35
C ASN A 49 -2.43 5.82 -11.69
N GLN A 50 -2.36 7.16 -11.75
CA GLN A 50 -3.35 8.05 -11.13
C GLN A 50 -3.51 7.83 -9.61
N GLY A 51 -2.45 7.33 -8.95
CA GLY A 51 -2.46 7.02 -7.53
C GLY A 51 -3.08 5.65 -7.16
N ASN A 52 -3.61 4.91 -8.12
CA ASN A 52 -4.13 3.56 -7.87
C ASN A 52 -3.00 2.51 -7.98
N ILE A 53 -2.70 1.85 -6.87
CA ILE A 53 -1.62 0.85 -6.80
C ILE A 53 -2.19 -0.49 -6.36
N ASP A 54 -2.36 -1.39 -7.34
CA ASP A 54 -2.78 -2.76 -7.08
C ASP A 54 -1.65 -3.57 -6.45
N LEU A 55 -1.83 -3.97 -5.19
CA LEU A 55 -0.89 -4.82 -4.44
C LEU A 55 -0.98 -6.29 -4.86
N GLY A 56 -1.98 -6.67 -5.61
CA GLY A 56 -2.23 -8.04 -6.04
C GLY A 56 -2.76 -8.92 -4.91
N VAL A 57 -2.64 -10.24 -5.10
CA VAL A 57 -3.13 -11.24 -4.15
C VAL A 57 -1.95 -12.02 -3.58
N VAL A 58 -1.91 -12.14 -2.26
CA VAL A 58 -0.90 -12.95 -1.56
C VAL A 58 -1.56 -13.98 -0.66
N GLY A 59 -0.93 -15.14 -0.50
CA GLY A 59 -1.37 -16.12 0.49
C GLY A 59 -0.93 -15.71 1.91
N VAL A 60 -1.61 -16.23 2.94
CA VAL A 60 -1.28 -15.94 4.35
C VAL A 60 0.17 -16.31 4.70
N GLY A 61 0.78 -17.25 3.99
CA GLY A 61 2.20 -17.61 4.13
C GLY A 61 3.18 -16.47 3.81
N TYR A 62 2.75 -15.47 3.04
CA TYR A 62 3.53 -14.26 2.78
C TYR A 62 3.92 -13.53 4.10
N PHE A 63 3.09 -13.65 5.12
CA PHE A 63 3.27 -12.99 6.41
C PHE A 63 3.96 -13.86 7.47
N SER A 64 4.52 -15.03 7.08
CA SER A 64 5.17 -15.97 8.01
C SER A 64 6.53 -15.50 8.52
N GLY A 65 7.18 -14.58 7.81
CA GLY A 65 8.47 -14.00 8.22
C GLY A 65 8.31 -12.93 9.31
N ASN A 66 9.39 -12.69 10.05
CA ASN A 66 9.46 -11.59 11.04
C ASN A 66 9.86 -10.26 10.39
N VAL A 67 9.20 -9.90 9.29
CA VAL A 67 9.47 -8.66 8.57
C VAL A 67 8.85 -7.50 9.32
N THR A 68 9.68 -6.55 9.73
CA THR A 68 9.23 -5.36 10.46
C THR A 68 8.81 -4.24 9.50
N PRO A 69 8.06 -3.23 9.95
CA PRO A 69 7.72 -2.06 9.15
C PRO A 69 8.95 -1.26 8.66
N GLU A 70 10.07 -1.35 9.36
CA GLU A 70 11.34 -0.67 8.97
C GLU A 70 12.14 -1.47 7.94
N SER A 71 11.90 -2.77 7.82
CA SER A 71 12.69 -3.63 6.94
C SER A 71 12.17 -3.56 5.51
N TYR A 72 12.91 -2.91 4.61
CA TYR A 72 12.62 -3.00 3.18
C TYR A 72 12.73 -4.45 2.70
N GLN A 73 11.77 -4.86 1.90
CA GLN A 73 11.79 -6.16 1.22
C GLN A 73 11.53 -5.92 -0.28
N PRO A 74 12.37 -6.47 -1.17
CA PRO A 74 12.12 -6.39 -2.60
C PRO A 74 10.84 -7.14 -3.00
N GLY A 75 10.24 -6.76 -4.12
CA GLY A 75 9.01 -7.38 -4.63
C GLY A 75 7.71 -6.69 -4.22
N GLY A 76 7.78 -5.55 -3.54
CA GLY A 76 6.65 -4.62 -3.40
C GLY A 76 6.25 -4.03 -4.76
N LYS A 77 5.16 -3.28 -4.78
CA LYS A 77 4.72 -2.54 -5.97
C LYS A 77 5.40 -1.19 -6.01
N GLU A 78 6.09 -0.93 -7.10
CA GLU A 78 6.77 0.35 -7.32
C GLU A 78 5.82 1.38 -7.89
N PHE A 79 5.99 2.63 -7.48
CA PHE A 79 5.32 3.79 -8.04
C PHE A 79 6.23 5.00 -7.99
N THR A 80 5.90 6.01 -8.79
CA THR A 80 6.66 7.25 -8.87
C THR A 80 5.77 8.45 -8.61
N ILE A 81 6.36 9.46 -7.99
CA ILE A 81 5.77 10.78 -7.83
C ILE A 81 6.61 11.75 -8.66
N THR A 82 5.97 12.45 -9.58
CA THR A 82 6.60 13.48 -10.40
C THR A 82 6.25 14.86 -9.85
N VAL A 83 7.22 15.78 -9.89
CA VAL A 83 7.05 17.18 -9.46
C VAL A 83 7.33 18.07 -10.65
N SER A 84 6.43 19.01 -10.95
CA SER A 84 6.54 19.90 -12.09
C SER A 84 5.91 21.26 -11.81
N ASP A 85 6.13 22.21 -12.71
CA ASP A 85 5.56 23.57 -12.65
C ASP A 85 5.75 24.25 -11.29
N CYS A 86 6.92 24.07 -10.68
CA CYS A 86 7.27 24.75 -9.43
C CYS A 86 7.58 26.23 -9.70
N ALA A 87 6.91 27.14 -9.01
CA ALA A 87 7.25 28.56 -9.04
C ALA A 87 8.34 28.84 -8.00
N LEU A 88 9.55 28.38 -8.28
CA LEU A 88 10.71 28.59 -7.42
C LEU A 88 11.07 30.07 -7.35
N GLN A 89 11.32 30.57 -6.16
CA GLN A 89 11.79 31.95 -5.95
C GLN A 89 13.31 31.99 -6.19
N GLY A 90 13.72 32.72 -7.23
CA GLY A 90 15.13 32.92 -7.56
C GLY A 90 15.62 32.12 -8.76
N THR A 91 16.61 32.67 -9.45
CA THR A 91 17.37 32.00 -10.51
C THR A 91 18.71 31.61 -9.94
N GLY A 92 19.09 30.35 -10.12
CA GLY A 92 20.40 29.82 -9.72
C GLY A 92 20.32 28.55 -8.89
N ASP A 93 21.48 28.01 -8.58
CA ASP A 93 21.68 26.76 -7.82
C ASP A 93 21.34 26.97 -6.31
N VAL A 94 20.06 27.12 -6.01
CA VAL A 94 19.59 27.15 -4.61
C VAL A 94 19.21 25.73 -4.21
N LEU A 95 19.80 25.26 -3.11
CA LEU A 95 19.45 23.99 -2.50
C LEU A 95 18.16 24.15 -1.68
N ASN A 96 17.15 23.39 -2.06
CA ASN A 96 15.87 23.32 -1.35
C ASN A 96 15.74 21.95 -0.69
N GLN A 97 14.85 21.86 0.31
CA GLN A 97 14.40 20.59 0.87
C GLN A 97 13.00 20.29 0.29
N LEU A 98 12.92 19.24 -0.53
CA LEU A 98 11.65 18.74 -1.03
C LEU A 98 11.08 17.74 -0.04
N HIS A 99 9.89 18.04 0.47
CA HIS A 99 9.14 17.17 1.35
C HIS A 99 8.07 16.42 0.55
N ILE A 100 8.01 15.10 0.70
CA ILE A 100 6.95 14.25 0.17
C ILE A 100 6.35 13.47 1.34
N ASP A 101 5.36 14.06 1.98
CA ASP A 101 4.78 13.54 3.21
C ASP A 101 3.62 12.59 2.93
N PHE A 102 3.61 11.46 3.62
CA PHE A 102 2.56 10.45 3.52
C PHE A 102 1.78 10.36 4.83
N ARG A 103 0.46 10.38 4.74
CA ARG A 103 -0.42 10.21 5.92
C ARG A 103 -1.70 9.50 5.53
N ALA A 104 -2.30 8.79 6.47
CA ALA A 104 -3.60 8.17 6.25
C ALA A 104 -4.65 9.26 5.94
N LEU A 105 -5.41 9.11 4.87
CA LEU A 105 -6.49 10.05 4.52
C LEU A 105 -7.54 10.13 5.62
N SER A 106 -7.88 9.00 6.24
CA SER A 106 -8.78 8.90 7.38
C SER A 106 -8.18 9.42 8.70
N GLY A 107 -6.87 9.70 8.74
CA GLY A 107 -6.13 10.02 9.96
C GLY A 107 -5.87 8.79 10.85
N VAL A 108 -6.28 7.59 10.45
CA VAL A 108 -6.17 6.37 11.26
C VAL A 108 -5.03 5.50 10.75
N MET A 109 -4.09 5.20 11.64
CA MET A 109 -3.01 4.24 11.41
C MET A 109 -3.38 2.86 11.99
N ALA A 110 -2.63 1.84 11.60
CA ALA A 110 -2.82 0.50 12.15
C ALA A 110 -2.64 0.48 13.68
N ALA A 111 -3.46 -0.31 14.37
CA ALA A 111 -3.42 -0.41 15.82
C ALA A 111 -2.01 -0.85 16.29
N GLY A 112 -1.42 -0.08 17.20
CA GLY A 112 -0.08 -0.37 17.74
C GLY A 112 1.09 0.00 16.83
N SER A 113 0.85 0.57 15.63
CA SER A 113 1.91 1.01 14.73
C SER A 113 1.59 2.36 14.10
N ARG A 114 2.57 3.26 14.11
CA ARG A 114 2.50 4.56 13.43
C ARG A 114 3.19 4.57 12.06
N GLN A 115 3.66 3.41 11.61
CA GLN A 115 4.38 3.23 10.35
C GLN A 115 3.59 2.41 9.34
N ILE A 116 2.43 1.88 9.74
CA ILE A 116 1.58 1.01 8.92
C ILE A 116 0.24 1.73 8.72
N PHE A 117 -0.12 1.98 7.48
CA PHE A 117 -1.44 2.45 7.10
C PHE A 117 -2.46 1.34 7.33
N ALA A 118 -3.56 1.68 8.00
CA ALA A 118 -4.58 0.70 8.37
C ALA A 118 -5.32 0.13 7.15
N ASN A 119 -5.80 -1.10 7.28
CA ASN A 119 -6.87 -1.59 6.40
C ASN A 119 -8.17 -0.86 6.74
N GLU A 120 -8.75 -0.15 5.78
CA GLU A 120 -9.98 0.61 5.95
C GLU A 120 -11.25 -0.22 5.71
N ILE A 121 -11.10 -1.46 5.23
CA ILE A 121 -12.22 -2.38 5.05
C ILE A 121 -12.50 -3.10 6.38
N SER A 122 -13.55 -2.72 7.07
CA SER A 122 -13.89 -3.25 8.40
C SER A 122 -14.17 -4.76 8.41
N SER A 123 -14.70 -5.32 7.32
CA SER A 123 -14.92 -6.76 7.11
C SER A 123 -13.78 -7.44 6.33
N GLY A 124 -12.69 -6.72 6.09
CA GLY A 124 -11.55 -7.19 5.29
C GLY A 124 -10.57 -8.05 6.09
N ALA A 125 -9.37 -8.20 5.54
CA ALA A 125 -8.28 -8.90 6.20
C ALA A 125 -7.91 -8.21 7.52
N SER A 126 -7.72 -8.98 8.58
CA SER A 126 -7.29 -8.48 9.89
C SER A 126 -5.79 -8.66 10.10
N ASN A 127 -5.22 -7.85 11.00
CA ASN A 127 -3.81 -7.85 11.37
C ASN A 127 -2.86 -7.62 10.16
N VAL A 128 -3.33 -6.85 9.19
CA VAL A 128 -2.55 -6.46 8.01
C VAL A 128 -2.86 -5.02 7.63
N GLY A 129 -1.86 -4.32 7.15
CA GLY A 129 -1.95 -2.97 6.61
C GLY A 129 -0.90 -2.77 5.53
N VAL A 130 -0.60 -1.53 5.21
CA VAL A 130 0.28 -1.15 4.12
C VAL A 130 1.45 -0.34 4.65
N VAL A 131 2.65 -0.58 4.10
CA VAL A 131 3.84 0.25 4.33
C VAL A 131 4.35 0.80 3.00
N ILE A 132 4.93 1.98 3.05
CA ILE A 132 5.53 2.66 1.90
C ILE A 132 7.01 2.92 2.22
N PHE A 133 7.86 2.66 1.25
CA PHE A 133 9.30 2.90 1.33
C PHE A 133 9.74 3.87 0.25
N SER A 134 10.62 4.78 0.60
CA SER A 134 11.43 5.48 -0.39
C SER A 134 12.46 4.52 -0.95
N THR A 135 12.49 4.41 -2.28
CA THR A 135 13.47 3.61 -3.03
C THR A 135 14.28 4.50 -3.98
N GLN A 136 14.27 5.80 -3.76
CA GLN A 136 14.99 6.78 -4.57
C GLN A 136 16.49 6.51 -4.56
N ASP A 137 17.05 6.16 -3.40
CA ASP A 137 18.39 5.61 -3.27
C ASP A 137 18.28 4.13 -2.91
N SER A 138 18.70 3.25 -3.81
CA SER A 138 18.63 1.80 -3.62
C SER A 138 19.55 1.29 -2.50
N ALA A 139 20.61 2.04 -2.15
CA ALA A 139 21.48 1.73 -1.03
C ALA A 139 20.91 2.21 0.32
N ASN A 140 19.92 3.08 0.30
CA ASN A 140 19.40 3.79 1.47
C ASN A 140 17.87 3.82 1.46
N THR A 141 17.26 2.64 1.31
CA THR A 141 15.79 2.50 1.35
C THR A 141 15.29 2.63 2.78
N PHE A 142 14.19 3.34 2.98
CA PHE A 142 13.60 3.55 4.30
C PHE A 142 12.07 3.66 4.24
N ASN A 143 11.39 3.27 5.32
CA ASN A 143 9.97 3.55 5.47
C ASN A 143 9.75 5.07 5.49
N VAL A 144 8.81 5.56 4.71
CA VAL A 144 8.50 7.00 4.61
C VAL A 144 8.05 7.62 5.93
N LEU A 145 7.66 6.78 6.90
CA LEU A 145 7.31 7.17 8.26
C LEU A 145 8.33 6.62 9.26
N ASN A 146 8.71 7.42 10.23
CA ASN A 146 9.49 6.97 11.38
C ASN A 146 8.59 6.28 12.42
N ALA A 147 9.18 5.70 13.47
CA ALA A 147 8.46 4.98 14.52
C ALA A 147 7.42 5.85 15.27
N SER A 148 7.58 7.17 15.27
CA SER A 148 6.62 8.12 15.86
C SER A 148 5.52 8.56 14.86
N GLY A 149 5.59 8.13 13.60
CA GLY A 149 4.65 8.48 12.53
C GLY A 149 4.98 9.77 11.80
N GLY A 150 6.13 10.37 12.07
CA GLY A 150 6.62 11.54 11.34
C GLY A 150 7.18 11.17 9.97
N SER A 151 7.06 12.07 9.00
CA SER A 151 7.63 11.89 7.67
C SER A 151 9.16 11.85 7.70
N ARG A 152 9.74 11.03 6.82
CA ARG A 152 11.19 10.93 6.58
C ARG A 152 11.55 11.26 5.13
N SER A 153 10.58 11.44 4.27
CA SER A 153 10.80 11.65 2.83
C SER A 153 11.10 13.11 2.55
N VAL A 154 12.31 13.51 2.94
CA VAL A 154 12.87 14.84 2.71
C VAL A 154 14.11 14.71 1.86
N TYR A 155 14.14 15.42 0.74
CA TYR A 155 15.19 15.27 -0.28
C TYR A 155 15.82 16.62 -0.60
N PRO A 156 17.15 16.73 -0.54
CA PRO A 156 17.86 17.90 -1.03
C PRO A 156 17.77 17.94 -2.56
N VAL A 157 17.29 19.05 -3.11
CA VAL A 157 17.10 19.25 -4.55
C VAL A 157 17.53 20.65 -4.94
N MET A 158 18.36 20.76 -5.98
CA MET A 158 18.66 22.07 -6.57
C MET A 158 17.42 22.64 -7.28
N SER A 159 17.27 23.94 -7.25
CA SER A 159 16.15 24.63 -7.90
C SER A 159 15.98 24.24 -9.36
N ASP A 160 17.09 24.11 -10.11
CA ASP A 160 17.07 23.77 -11.52
C ASP A 160 16.64 22.31 -11.77
N ASP A 161 16.84 21.40 -10.80
CA ASP A 161 16.49 19.99 -10.89
C ASP A 161 15.09 19.68 -10.34
N MET A 162 14.42 20.63 -9.70
CA MET A 162 13.10 20.44 -9.08
C MET A 162 12.02 20.12 -10.10
N ASN A 163 11.94 20.92 -11.17
CA ASN A 163 10.96 20.76 -12.22
C ASN A 163 11.25 19.55 -13.10
N GLY A 164 10.29 18.63 -13.21
CA GLY A 164 10.44 17.36 -13.92
C GLY A 164 11.11 16.28 -13.08
N SER A 165 11.37 16.54 -11.80
CA SER A 165 11.94 15.51 -10.91
C SER A 165 10.96 14.34 -10.73
N SER A 166 11.53 13.15 -10.49
CA SER A 166 10.78 11.91 -10.31
C SER A 166 11.31 11.13 -9.12
N TRP A 167 10.43 10.79 -8.20
CA TRP A 167 10.74 10.19 -6.91
C TRP A 167 10.16 8.80 -6.82
N LYS A 168 10.99 7.82 -6.49
CA LYS A 168 10.65 6.39 -6.52
C LYS A 168 10.27 5.89 -5.14
N PHE A 169 9.18 5.16 -5.11
CA PHE A 169 8.66 4.52 -3.90
C PHE A 169 8.27 3.07 -4.19
N SER A 170 8.21 2.29 -3.14
CA SER A 170 7.69 0.92 -3.18
C SER A 170 6.72 0.73 -2.02
N THR A 171 5.64 0.03 -2.27
CA THR A 171 4.63 -0.27 -1.25
C THR A 171 4.37 -1.76 -1.19
N ARG A 172 4.05 -2.26 0.01
CA ARG A 172 3.73 -3.67 0.23
C ARG A 172 2.79 -3.85 1.41
N MET A 173 2.16 -5.00 1.46
CA MET A 173 1.41 -5.44 2.63
C MET A 173 2.35 -5.74 3.80
N GLN A 174 1.90 -5.41 5.00
CA GLN A 174 2.66 -5.59 6.23
C GLN A 174 1.79 -6.16 7.32
N LYS A 175 2.26 -7.23 7.95
CA LYS A 175 1.68 -7.75 9.20
C LYS A 175 1.86 -6.71 10.30
N ILE A 176 0.80 -6.44 11.08
CA ILE A 176 0.80 -5.40 12.12
C ILE A 176 1.42 -5.94 13.41
N ASP A 177 0.81 -6.94 14.00
CA ASP A 177 1.29 -7.60 15.22
C ASP A 177 1.89 -8.96 14.87
N PRO A 178 3.20 -9.18 15.11
CA PRO A 178 3.87 -10.44 14.80
C PRO A 178 3.29 -11.63 15.58
N ALA A 179 2.68 -11.41 16.74
CA ALA A 179 2.10 -12.47 17.58
C ALA A 179 0.74 -12.98 17.06
N LEU A 180 0.03 -12.18 16.24
CA LEU A 180 -1.29 -12.52 15.74
C LEU A 180 -1.22 -13.05 14.30
N SER A 181 -2.15 -13.92 13.94
CA SER A 181 -2.29 -14.39 12.56
C SER A 181 -2.99 -13.34 11.69
N VAL A 182 -2.60 -13.29 10.42
CA VAL A 182 -3.33 -12.52 9.39
C VAL A 182 -4.50 -13.37 8.90
N THR A 183 -5.68 -12.77 8.77
CA THR A 183 -6.85 -13.44 8.19
C THR A 183 -6.98 -13.13 6.70
N SER A 184 -7.67 -14.01 5.97
CA SER A 184 -8.05 -13.74 4.58
C SER A 184 -9.06 -12.58 4.52
N GLY A 185 -9.02 -11.81 3.45
CA GLY A 185 -9.94 -10.71 3.21
C GLY A 185 -9.35 -9.65 2.30
N GLN A 186 -10.12 -8.64 2.02
CA GLN A 186 -9.67 -7.48 1.24
C GLN A 186 -8.85 -6.52 2.12
N LEU A 187 -7.91 -5.85 1.50
CA LEU A 187 -7.12 -4.76 2.09
C LEU A 187 -7.24 -3.53 1.20
N MET A 188 -7.56 -2.40 1.79
CA MET A 188 -7.56 -1.09 1.15
C MET A 188 -7.07 -0.04 2.13
N SER A 189 -6.24 0.87 1.66
CA SER A 189 -5.77 2.01 2.44
C SER A 189 -5.70 3.25 1.55
N HIS A 190 -6.27 4.35 2.01
CA HIS A 190 -6.17 5.64 1.35
C HIS A 190 -5.07 6.46 2.00
N VAL A 191 -4.09 6.84 1.21
CA VAL A 191 -2.93 7.61 1.67
C VAL A 191 -2.90 8.95 0.98
N LEU A 192 -2.89 10.02 1.76
CA LEU A 192 -2.71 11.39 1.28
C LEU A 192 -1.21 11.66 1.14
N VAL A 193 -0.83 12.25 0.01
CA VAL A 193 0.53 12.72 -0.24
C VAL A 193 0.54 14.23 -0.30
N ASP A 194 1.24 14.87 0.64
CA ASP A 194 1.49 16.31 0.64
C ASP A 194 2.90 16.58 0.10
N ILE A 195 3.03 17.51 -0.85
CA ILE A 195 4.31 17.86 -1.46
C ILE A 195 4.54 19.35 -1.31
N TYR A 196 5.67 19.70 -0.70
CA TYR A 196 6.10 21.08 -0.54
C TYR A 196 7.62 21.17 -0.49
N TYR A 197 8.15 22.36 -0.63
CA TYR A 197 9.59 22.62 -0.51
C TYR A 197 9.85 23.85 0.37
N GLU A 198 11.02 23.89 0.98
CA GLU A 198 11.53 24.99 1.80
C GLU A 198 13.04 25.21 1.57
#